data_c3f095e97fe10f4c5768446c1471fe1a
#
_entry.id   c3f095e97fe10f4c5768446c1471fe1a
#
_cell.length_a   1.000
_cell.length_b   1.000
_cell.length_c   1.000
_cell.angle_alpha   90.00
_cell.angle_beta   90.00
_cell.angle_gamma   90.00
#
_symmetry.space_group_name_H-M   'P 1'
#
loop_
_entity.id
_entity.type
_entity.pdbx_description
1 polymer ?
#
loop_
_entity_poly.entity_id
_entity_poly.type
_entity_poly.pdbx_seq_one_letter_code
_entity_poly.pdbx_strand_id
1 'polypeptide(L)'
;CDVIIPLAALVGFPLCEKDKELATSINTTQIQNIVNVLSDDQKILYPNTNSGYGSRVDGMVTEEDELTPISHYGKTKCEAEDYIINESNGIVFRLATVFGGSSRMRTDLLANDFVYKLLTDRYITLFEHKFVRNFIHIQDVSRAFEFMIDNYYTFNNEVFNLGLSDENITKKQLVEKIQSHISDTSVNYSDYYVDPDKRDYIV
;
A
#
# COMPACT_ATOMS: atom_id res chain seq x y z
N CYS A 1 -6.38 22.99 -12.46
CA CYS A 1 -6.89 21.90 -11.60
C CYS A 1 -6.61 22.28 -10.17
N ASP A 2 -7.57 22.09 -9.28
CA ASP A 2 -7.50 22.57 -7.89
C ASP A 2 -6.99 21.50 -6.94
N VAL A 3 -7.15 20.23 -7.31
CA VAL A 3 -6.72 19.07 -6.54
C VAL A 3 -5.90 18.13 -7.41
N ILE A 4 -4.78 17.68 -6.89
CA ILE A 4 -3.87 16.74 -7.56
C ILE A 4 -3.76 15.48 -6.69
N ILE A 5 -4.07 14.34 -7.28
CA ILE A 5 -3.88 13.02 -6.69
C ILE A 5 -2.95 12.22 -7.62
N PRO A 6 -1.64 12.19 -7.37
CA PRO A 6 -0.69 11.55 -8.28
C PRO A 6 -0.72 10.02 -8.10
N LEU A 7 -1.59 9.35 -8.88
CA LEU A 7 -1.78 7.90 -8.85
C LEU A 7 -0.76 7.13 -9.71
N ALA A 8 -0.08 7.82 -10.64
CA ALA A 8 0.91 7.16 -11.49
C ALA A 8 2.14 6.77 -10.69
N ALA A 9 2.43 5.47 -10.65
CA ALA A 9 3.57 4.92 -9.92
C ALA A 9 4.01 3.58 -10.51
N LEU A 10 5.29 3.26 -10.37
CA LEU A 10 5.78 1.90 -10.53
C LEU A 10 5.56 1.17 -9.20
N VAL A 11 4.65 0.20 -9.18
CA VAL A 11 4.14 -0.42 -7.96
C VAL A 11 4.62 -1.85 -7.80
N GLY A 12 5.04 -2.18 -6.59
CA GLY A 12 5.40 -3.53 -6.17
C GLY A 12 6.90 -3.82 -6.19
N PHE A 13 7.30 -4.69 -5.27
CA PHE A 13 8.69 -5.08 -5.06
C PHE A 13 9.39 -5.56 -6.36
N PRO A 14 8.84 -6.54 -7.13
CA PRO A 14 9.57 -7.11 -8.25
C PRO A 14 9.87 -6.11 -9.37
N LEU A 15 8.93 -5.22 -9.69
CA LEU A 15 9.11 -4.25 -10.76
C LEU A 15 10.11 -3.16 -10.39
N CYS A 16 10.05 -2.64 -9.17
CA CYS A 16 10.95 -1.61 -8.70
C CYS A 16 12.39 -2.10 -8.50
N GLU A 17 12.59 -3.36 -8.12
CA GLU A 17 13.92 -3.95 -8.04
C GLU A 17 14.53 -4.23 -9.42
N LYS A 18 13.69 -4.56 -10.41
CA LYS A 18 14.13 -4.83 -11.79
C LYS A 18 14.65 -3.57 -12.48
N ASP A 19 14.04 -2.42 -12.21
CA ASP A 19 14.41 -1.14 -12.83
C ASP A 19 14.32 -0.03 -11.77
N LYS A 20 15.41 0.14 -11.03
CA LYS A 20 15.50 1.11 -9.94
C LYS A 20 15.51 2.55 -10.42
N GLU A 21 16.13 2.81 -11.56
CA GLU A 21 16.20 4.15 -12.14
C GLU A 21 14.82 4.62 -12.58
N LEU A 22 14.07 3.77 -13.27
CA LEU A 22 12.69 4.06 -13.65
C LEU A 22 11.78 4.21 -12.41
N ALA A 23 11.95 3.36 -11.41
CA ALA A 23 11.18 3.44 -10.16
C ALA A 23 11.44 4.79 -9.46
N THR A 24 12.68 5.21 -9.33
CA THR A 24 13.04 6.51 -8.73
C THR A 24 12.49 7.67 -9.56
N SER A 25 12.65 7.61 -10.90
CA SER A 25 12.14 8.64 -11.80
C SER A 25 10.63 8.84 -11.67
N ILE A 26 9.85 7.74 -11.63
CA ILE A 26 8.39 7.81 -11.59
C ILE A 26 7.89 8.09 -10.16
N ASN A 27 8.42 7.40 -9.15
CA ASN A 27 7.85 7.46 -7.79
C ASN A 27 8.36 8.64 -6.97
N THR A 28 9.58 9.15 -7.24
CA THR A 28 10.20 10.24 -6.49
C THR A 28 10.31 11.49 -7.34
N THR A 29 11.08 11.45 -8.45
CA THR A 29 11.40 12.66 -9.23
C THR A 29 10.15 13.29 -9.85
N GLN A 30 9.22 12.47 -10.35
CA GLN A 30 7.95 12.98 -10.87
C GLN A 30 7.15 13.73 -9.80
N ILE A 31 7.11 13.22 -8.56
CA ILE A 31 6.41 13.87 -7.45
C ILE A 31 7.08 15.19 -7.09
N GLN A 32 8.41 15.22 -7.01
CA GLN A 32 9.17 16.46 -6.81
C GLN A 32 8.86 17.50 -7.89
N ASN A 33 8.81 17.09 -9.16
CA ASN A 33 8.44 17.99 -10.26
C ASN A 33 7.01 18.52 -10.14
N ILE A 34 6.06 17.71 -9.69
CA ILE A 34 4.68 18.15 -9.43
C ILE A 34 4.67 19.19 -8.32
N VAL A 35 5.30 18.90 -7.17
CA VAL A 35 5.36 19.81 -6.02
C VAL A 35 6.00 21.14 -6.39
N ASN A 36 7.10 21.13 -7.18
CA ASN A 36 7.81 22.34 -7.59
C ASN A 36 7.00 23.28 -8.48
N VAL A 37 5.91 22.81 -9.08
CA VAL A 37 5.06 23.63 -9.96
C VAL A 37 3.66 23.89 -9.37
N LEU A 38 3.40 23.43 -8.13
CA LEU A 38 2.16 23.72 -7.44
C LEU A 38 2.05 25.23 -7.16
N SER A 39 0.85 25.76 -7.34
CA SER A 39 0.49 27.08 -6.79
C SER A 39 -0.06 26.94 -5.38
N ASP A 40 -0.03 28.03 -4.62
CA ASP A 40 -0.50 28.08 -3.22
C ASP A 40 -1.97 27.65 -3.05
N ASP A 41 -2.78 27.79 -4.09
CA ASP A 41 -4.21 27.42 -4.09
C ASP A 41 -4.45 25.94 -4.45
N GLN A 42 -3.43 25.22 -4.94
CA GLN A 42 -3.57 23.83 -5.34
C GLN A 42 -3.32 22.88 -4.16
N LYS A 43 -4.14 21.84 -4.11
CA LYS A 43 -4.10 20.78 -3.09
C LYS A 43 -3.43 19.53 -3.64
N ILE A 44 -2.56 18.90 -2.87
CA ILE A 44 -2.00 17.60 -3.21
C ILE A 44 -2.34 16.56 -2.14
N LEU A 45 -2.91 15.44 -2.57
CA LEU A 45 -3.17 14.28 -1.72
C LEU A 45 -2.39 13.08 -2.27
N TYR A 46 -1.41 12.60 -1.53
CA TYR A 46 -0.46 11.60 -2.01
C TYR A 46 -0.75 10.20 -1.46
N PRO A 47 -1.07 9.22 -2.32
CA PRO A 47 -1.18 7.82 -1.92
C PRO A 47 0.23 7.22 -1.75
N ASN A 48 0.70 7.14 -0.53
CA ASN A 48 1.90 6.43 -0.13
C ASN A 48 1.57 4.99 0.29
N THR A 49 2.40 4.32 1.05
CA THR A 49 2.29 2.90 1.39
C THR A 49 2.81 2.60 2.80
N ASN A 50 2.13 1.72 3.53
CA ASN A 50 2.61 1.15 4.79
C ASN A 50 3.93 0.35 4.64
N SER A 51 4.34 0.05 3.40
CA SER A 51 5.65 -0.59 3.13
C SER A 51 6.85 0.25 3.61
N GLY A 52 6.63 1.52 3.90
CA GLY A 52 7.61 2.41 4.51
C GLY A 52 8.06 1.98 5.89
N TYR A 53 7.20 1.31 6.66
CA TYR A 53 7.54 0.83 8.00
C TYR A 53 8.51 -0.37 8.02
N GLY A 54 8.72 -1.03 6.88
CA GLY A 54 9.66 -2.14 6.74
C GLY A 54 9.14 -3.43 7.37
N SER A 55 9.89 -4.01 8.29
CA SER A 55 9.50 -5.19 9.07
C SER A 55 9.62 -4.85 10.55
N ARG A 56 8.48 -4.78 11.22
CA ARG A 56 8.40 -4.50 12.66
C ARG A 56 7.58 -5.59 13.35
N VAL A 57 8.21 -6.28 14.28
CA VAL A 57 7.63 -7.43 14.99
C VAL A 57 6.99 -7.00 16.32
N ASP A 58 7.35 -5.83 16.82
CA ASP A 58 6.99 -5.38 18.17
C ASP A 58 5.99 -4.21 18.09
N GLY A 59 4.70 -4.53 18.21
CA GLY A 59 3.64 -3.54 18.40
C GLY A 59 3.02 -3.01 17.12
N MET A 60 2.00 -2.17 17.31
CA MET A 60 1.31 -1.44 16.24
C MET A 60 2.17 -0.22 15.88
N VAL A 61 2.37 0.00 14.58
CA VAL A 61 3.05 1.21 14.09
C VAL A 61 2.06 2.35 13.90
N THR A 62 2.51 3.55 14.20
CA THR A 62 1.77 4.80 14.06
C THR A 62 2.48 5.75 13.10
N GLU A 63 1.89 6.87 12.79
CA GLU A 63 2.47 7.90 11.93
C GLU A 63 3.74 8.52 12.52
N GLU A 64 3.90 8.49 13.85
CA GLU A 64 5.07 8.98 14.60
C GLU A 64 6.29 8.05 14.46
N ASP A 65 6.09 6.82 14.02
CA ASP A 65 7.15 5.83 13.90
C ASP A 65 8.07 6.11 12.71
N GLU A 66 9.37 5.91 12.92
CA GLU A 66 10.40 6.06 11.88
C GLU A 66 10.16 5.07 10.73
N LEU A 67 10.25 5.57 9.50
CA LEU A 67 10.18 4.76 8.31
C LEU A 67 11.52 4.06 8.04
N THR A 68 11.49 2.74 7.91
CA THR A 68 12.65 1.88 7.66
C THR A 68 12.40 0.96 6.46
N PRO A 69 12.16 1.52 5.25
CA PRO A 69 11.74 0.74 4.09
C PRO A 69 12.82 -0.26 3.65
N ILE A 70 12.44 -1.53 3.50
CA ILE A 70 13.32 -2.63 3.10
C ILE A 70 13.38 -2.85 1.59
N SER A 71 12.46 -2.27 0.82
CA SER A 71 12.39 -2.38 -0.64
C SER A 71 12.70 -1.06 -1.32
N HIS A 72 13.18 -1.11 -2.57
CA HIS A 72 13.36 0.09 -3.37
C HIS A 72 12.03 0.82 -3.60
N TYR A 73 10.94 0.09 -3.80
CA TYR A 73 9.60 0.67 -3.85
C TYR A 73 9.27 1.51 -2.59
N GLY A 74 9.45 0.91 -1.41
CA GLY A 74 9.22 1.63 -0.15
C GLY A 74 10.09 2.87 -0.02
N LYS A 75 11.38 2.78 -0.36
CA LYS A 75 12.32 3.93 -0.32
C LYS A 75 11.86 5.08 -1.20
N THR A 76 11.56 4.82 -2.47
CA THR A 76 11.11 5.87 -3.41
C THR A 76 9.81 6.52 -2.99
N LYS A 77 8.90 5.76 -2.38
CA LYS A 77 7.63 6.28 -1.87
C LYS A 77 7.82 7.15 -0.61
N CYS A 78 8.73 6.76 0.30
CA CYS A 78 9.09 7.56 1.48
C CYS A 78 9.81 8.85 1.10
N GLU A 79 10.75 8.81 0.16
CA GLU A 79 11.42 10.02 -0.36
C GLU A 79 10.43 11.03 -0.96
N ALA A 80 9.40 10.54 -1.64
CA ALA A 80 8.35 11.41 -2.18
C ALA A 80 7.46 12.00 -1.06
N GLU A 81 7.13 11.22 -0.02
CA GLU A 81 6.43 11.69 1.17
C GLU A 81 7.21 12.83 1.85
N ASP A 82 8.48 12.58 2.16
CA ASP A 82 9.35 13.58 2.79
C ASP A 82 9.37 14.90 2.00
N TYR A 83 9.44 14.80 0.67
CA TYR A 83 9.44 15.98 -0.18
C TYR A 83 8.11 16.74 -0.13
N ILE A 84 6.97 16.04 -0.16
CA ILE A 84 5.64 16.64 -0.09
C ILE A 84 5.46 17.39 1.24
N ILE A 85 5.81 16.74 2.36
CA ILE A 85 5.63 17.33 3.70
C ILE A 85 6.54 18.53 3.93
N ASN A 86 7.78 18.51 3.42
CA ASN A 86 8.74 19.60 3.62
C ASN A 86 8.55 20.77 2.63
N GLU A 87 8.09 20.52 1.42
CA GLU A 87 8.07 21.51 0.33
C GLU A 87 6.64 21.91 -0.11
N SER A 88 5.61 21.34 0.51
CA SER A 88 4.21 21.69 0.23
C SER A 88 3.33 21.57 1.46
N ASN A 89 2.05 21.91 1.33
CA ASN A 89 1.04 21.67 2.36
C ASN A 89 0.23 20.40 2.06
N GLY A 90 0.87 19.36 1.54
CA GLY A 90 0.21 18.15 1.09
C GLY A 90 -0.33 17.27 2.22
N ILE A 91 -1.28 16.41 1.87
CA ILE A 91 -1.76 15.32 2.73
C ILE A 91 -1.19 14.02 2.18
N VAL A 92 -0.63 13.19 3.05
CA VAL A 92 -0.08 11.90 2.67
C VAL A 92 -0.87 10.77 3.33
N PHE A 93 -1.23 9.76 2.55
CA PHE A 93 -1.82 8.52 3.07
C PHE A 93 -0.86 7.35 2.95
N ARG A 94 -0.41 6.79 4.06
CA ARG A 94 0.28 5.50 4.10
C ARG A 94 -0.77 4.39 4.02
N LEU A 95 -1.04 3.94 2.80
CA LEU A 95 -2.09 2.96 2.51
C LEU A 95 -1.73 1.56 2.99
N ALA A 96 -2.69 0.89 3.60
CA ALA A 96 -2.71 -0.55 3.75
C ALA A 96 -2.74 -1.28 2.39
N THR A 97 -2.72 -2.60 2.38
CA THR A 97 -2.87 -3.38 1.15
C THR A 97 -4.27 -3.20 0.59
N VAL A 98 -4.38 -2.41 -0.47
CA VAL A 98 -5.66 -2.09 -1.10
C VAL A 98 -6.16 -3.28 -1.90
N PHE A 99 -7.44 -3.63 -1.72
CA PHE A 99 -8.11 -4.69 -2.48
C PHE A 99 -9.51 -4.23 -2.93
N GLY A 100 -10.13 -4.99 -3.81
CA GLY A 100 -11.49 -4.74 -4.29
C GLY A 100 -11.60 -4.79 -5.80
N GLY A 101 -12.82 -4.70 -6.30
CA GLY A 101 -13.14 -4.79 -7.73
C GLY A 101 -12.64 -3.58 -8.52
N SER A 102 -12.11 -3.82 -9.72
CA SER A 102 -11.61 -2.79 -10.63
C SER A 102 -11.81 -3.23 -12.08
N SER A 103 -12.06 -2.27 -12.97
CA SER A 103 -12.12 -2.53 -14.43
C SER A 103 -10.78 -3.04 -14.98
N ARG A 104 -9.67 -2.70 -14.31
CA ARG A 104 -8.34 -3.25 -14.58
C ARG A 104 -7.83 -3.96 -13.33
N MET A 105 -8.32 -5.18 -13.12
CA MET A 105 -7.99 -5.98 -11.96
C MET A 105 -6.50 -6.34 -11.91
N ARG A 106 -5.86 -6.02 -10.79
CA ARG A 106 -4.49 -6.42 -10.48
C ARG A 106 -4.50 -7.77 -9.76
N THR A 107 -4.47 -8.86 -10.53
CA THR A 107 -4.46 -10.23 -10.01
C THR A 107 -3.10 -10.66 -9.42
N ASP A 108 -2.10 -9.80 -9.49
CA ASP A 108 -0.78 -9.99 -8.88
C ASP A 108 -0.67 -9.42 -7.45
N LEU A 109 -1.69 -8.70 -6.97
CA LEU A 109 -1.75 -8.20 -5.59
C LEU A 109 -2.32 -9.26 -4.65
N LEU A 110 -1.76 -9.37 -3.46
CA LEU A 110 -1.92 -10.48 -2.52
C LEU A 110 -3.37 -10.98 -2.36
N ALA A 111 -4.31 -10.12 -1.95
CA ALA A 111 -5.69 -10.52 -1.75
C ALA A 111 -6.39 -10.92 -3.08
N ASN A 112 -6.13 -10.16 -4.13
CA ASN A 112 -6.70 -10.41 -5.45
C ASN A 112 -6.13 -11.70 -6.07
N ASP A 113 -4.82 -11.95 -5.91
CA ASP A 113 -4.14 -13.17 -6.35
C ASP A 113 -4.73 -14.41 -5.67
N PHE A 114 -4.94 -14.34 -4.35
CA PHE A 114 -5.49 -15.46 -3.59
C PHE A 114 -6.93 -15.78 -4.01
N VAL A 115 -7.76 -14.76 -4.16
CA VAL A 115 -9.14 -14.94 -4.67
C VAL A 115 -9.11 -15.52 -6.07
N TYR A 116 -8.28 -14.99 -6.97
CA TYR A 116 -8.17 -15.45 -8.35
C TYR A 116 -7.75 -16.93 -8.41
N LYS A 117 -6.67 -17.31 -7.72
CA LYS A 117 -6.18 -18.70 -7.70
C LYS A 117 -7.19 -19.68 -7.10
N LEU A 118 -7.84 -19.32 -6.00
CA LEU A 118 -8.85 -20.18 -5.39
C LEU A 118 -10.11 -20.34 -6.26
N LEU A 119 -10.46 -19.32 -7.06
CA LEU A 119 -11.56 -19.42 -8.02
C LEU A 119 -11.22 -20.25 -9.26
N THR A 120 -10.00 -20.08 -9.80
CA THR A 120 -9.59 -20.72 -11.07
C THR A 120 -8.97 -22.09 -10.85
N ASP A 121 -7.99 -22.17 -9.97
CA ASP A 121 -7.14 -23.36 -9.80
C ASP A 121 -7.66 -24.28 -8.69
N ARG A 122 -8.54 -23.75 -7.82
CA ARG A 122 -9.06 -24.44 -6.63
C ARG A 122 -7.97 -24.84 -5.63
N TYR A 123 -6.77 -24.30 -5.78
CA TYR A 123 -5.61 -24.65 -5.00
C TYR A 123 -4.67 -23.45 -4.85
N ILE A 124 -4.05 -23.32 -3.66
CA ILE A 124 -3.00 -22.36 -3.41
C ILE A 124 -1.92 -22.94 -2.49
N THR A 125 -0.65 -22.59 -2.74
CA THR A 125 0.45 -22.82 -1.80
C THR A 125 0.84 -21.51 -1.13
N LEU A 126 0.86 -21.50 0.20
CA LEU A 126 1.23 -20.35 1.01
C LEU A 126 2.64 -20.53 1.58
N PHE A 127 3.46 -19.49 1.37
CA PHE A 127 4.75 -19.32 2.01
C PHE A 127 4.65 -18.24 3.09
N GLU A 128 5.39 -18.41 4.20
CA GLU A 128 5.40 -17.45 5.31
C GLU A 128 3.98 -17.01 5.70
N HIS A 129 3.12 -18.01 5.88
CA HIS A 129 1.68 -17.85 6.09
C HIS A 129 1.31 -17.09 7.38
N LYS A 130 2.28 -16.91 8.29
CA LYS A 130 2.13 -16.21 9.57
C LYS A 130 2.33 -14.69 9.46
N PHE A 131 2.94 -14.19 8.38
CA PHE A 131 3.19 -12.77 8.20
C PHE A 131 1.89 -11.99 8.12
N VAL A 132 1.84 -10.91 8.89
CA VAL A 132 0.67 -10.03 8.99
C VAL A 132 0.70 -8.97 7.89
N ARG A 133 -0.47 -8.64 7.39
CA ARG A 133 -0.72 -7.50 6.51
C ARG A 133 -1.97 -6.78 6.96
N ASN A 134 -1.96 -5.47 6.86
CA ASN A 134 -3.15 -4.66 6.99
C ASN A 134 -3.84 -4.54 5.62
N PHE A 135 -5.16 -4.60 5.60
CA PHE A 135 -5.97 -4.53 4.37
C PHE A 135 -7.00 -3.41 4.44
N ILE A 136 -7.31 -2.82 3.28
CA ILE A 136 -8.36 -1.82 3.12
C ILE A 136 -9.07 -1.99 1.78
N HIS A 137 -10.39 -1.84 1.77
CA HIS A 137 -11.16 -1.90 0.54
C HIS A 137 -11.05 -0.59 -0.25
N ILE A 138 -10.98 -0.67 -1.59
CA ILE A 138 -10.81 0.50 -2.46
C ILE A 138 -11.89 1.57 -2.28
N GLN A 139 -13.12 1.19 -1.92
CA GLN A 139 -14.18 2.16 -1.64
C GLN A 139 -13.91 2.99 -0.39
N ASP A 140 -13.29 2.40 0.64
CA ASP A 140 -12.94 3.13 1.86
C ASP A 140 -11.75 4.06 1.60
N VAL A 141 -10.81 3.66 0.75
CA VAL A 141 -9.77 4.57 0.23
C VAL A 141 -10.40 5.75 -0.48
N SER A 142 -11.35 5.51 -1.39
CA SER A 142 -12.03 6.59 -2.12
C SER A 142 -12.77 7.56 -1.19
N ARG A 143 -13.48 7.04 -0.17
CA ARG A 143 -14.16 7.86 0.85
C ARG A 143 -13.18 8.70 1.67
N ALA A 144 -12.01 8.14 2.03
CA ALA A 144 -11.00 8.88 2.76
C ALA A 144 -10.44 10.05 1.92
N PHE A 145 -10.16 9.81 0.63
CA PHE A 145 -9.74 10.88 -0.28
C PHE A 145 -10.80 11.98 -0.42
N GLU A 146 -12.06 11.61 -0.64
CA GLU A 146 -13.18 12.54 -0.73
C GLU A 146 -13.31 13.38 0.55
N PHE A 147 -13.30 12.74 1.72
CA PHE A 147 -13.33 13.42 3.01
C PHE A 147 -12.18 14.42 3.18
N MET A 148 -10.96 14.05 2.80
CA MET A 148 -9.80 14.93 2.94
C MET A 148 -9.78 16.08 1.92
N ILE A 149 -10.36 15.90 0.74
CA ILE A 149 -10.54 17.00 -0.22
C ILE A 149 -11.44 18.09 0.38
N ASP A 150 -12.55 17.68 1.00
CA ASP A 150 -13.51 18.59 1.61
C ASP A 150 -12.96 19.27 2.87
N ASN A 151 -12.06 18.62 3.58
CA ASN A 151 -11.50 19.09 4.85
C ASN A 151 -10.00 19.45 4.74
N TYR A 152 -9.49 19.71 3.55
CA TYR A 152 -8.07 19.85 3.26
C TYR A 152 -7.33 20.81 4.21
N TYR A 153 -7.87 22.00 4.41
CA TYR A 153 -7.23 23.03 5.24
C TYR A 153 -7.22 22.73 6.75
N THR A 154 -7.99 21.72 7.18
CA THR A 154 -7.95 21.23 8.57
C THR A 154 -6.83 20.23 8.78
N PHE A 155 -6.47 19.46 7.74
CA PHE A 155 -5.55 18.32 7.82
C PHE A 155 -4.33 18.44 6.90
N ASN A 156 -4.15 19.60 6.25
CA ASN A 156 -2.98 19.80 5.39
C ASN A 156 -1.67 19.72 6.16
N ASN A 157 -0.63 19.31 5.46
CA ASN A 157 0.71 19.04 6.00
C ASN A 157 0.77 17.90 7.04
N GLU A 158 -0.12 16.92 6.89
CA GLU A 158 -0.21 15.78 7.80
C GLU A 158 -0.07 14.45 7.05
N VAL A 159 0.38 13.43 7.77
CA VAL A 159 0.49 12.06 7.31
C VAL A 159 -0.52 11.20 8.06
N PHE A 160 -1.21 10.31 7.36
CA PHE A 160 -2.19 9.41 7.95
C PHE A 160 -1.96 7.97 7.52
N ASN A 161 -2.00 7.05 8.45
CA ASN A 161 -2.17 5.64 8.15
C ASN A 161 -3.61 5.40 7.67
N LEU A 162 -3.74 4.82 6.49
CA LEU A 162 -5.06 4.51 5.93
C LEU A 162 -5.23 3.00 5.79
N GLY A 163 -5.82 2.41 6.82
CA GLY A 163 -6.11 1.00 6.97
C GLY A 163 -7.24 0.78 7.98
N LEU A 164 -7.50 -0.47 8.30
CA LEU A 164 -8.47 -0.85 9.32
C LEU A 164 -7.76 -1.63 10.42
N SER A 165 -7.85 -1.16 11.67
CA SER A 165 -7.16 -1.80 12.81
C SER A 165 -7.55 -3.26 13.01
N ASP A 166 -8.79 -3.63 12.67
CA ASP A 166 -9.30 -5.00 12.78
C ASP A 166 -8.90 -5.90 11.59
N GLU A 167 -8.30 -5.32 10.53
CA GLU A 167 -7.88 -6.04 9.33
C GLU A 167 -6.35 -6.22 9.25
N ASN A 168 -5.68 -6.24 10.39
CA ASN A 168 -4.32 -6.75 10.54
C ASN A 168 -4.38 -8.28 10.64
N ILE A 169 -4.30 -8.96 9.51
CA ILE A 169 -4.49 -10.41 9.45
C ILE A 169 -3.31 -11.11 8.76
N THR A 170 -3.08 -12.35 9.14
CA THR A 170 -2.07 -13.20 8.51
C THR A 170 -2.53 -13.67 7.12
N LYS A 171 -1.58 -14.05 6.26
CA LYS A 171 -1.90 -14.69 4.98
C LYS A 171 -2.82 -15.91 5.15
N LYS A 172 -2.61 -16.68 6.24
CA LYS A 172 -3.46 -17.82 6.59
C LYS A 172 -4.91 -17.37 6.86
N GLN A 173 -5.11 -16.39 7.73
CA GLN A 173 -6.43 -15.86 8.04
C GLN A 173 -7.12 -15.27 6.80
N LEU A 174 -6.37 -14.60 5.92
CA LEU A 174 -6.91 -14.12 4.64
C LEU A 174 -7.47 -15.26 3.80
N VAL A 175 -6.72 -16.35 3.64
CA VAL A 175 -7.18 -17.50 2.86
C VAL A 175 -8.39 -18.18 3.52
N GLU A 176 -8.41 -18.32 4.85
CA GLU A 176 -9.56 -18.85 5.59
C GLU A 176 -10.82 -18.00 5.37
N LYS A 177 -10.69 -16.66 5.40
CA LYS A 177 -11.79 -15.75 5.04
C LYS A 177 -12.28 -15.99 3.59
N ILE A 178 -11.38 -16.13 2.63
CA ILE A 178 -11.75 -16.40 1.23
C ILE A 178 -12.44 -17.76 1.10
N GLN A 179 -11.91 -18.81 1.74
CA GLN A 179 -12.49 -20.17 1.69
C GLN A 179 -13.88 -20.24 2.31
N SER A 180 -14.23 -19.35 3.23
CA SER A 180 -15.61 -19.29 3.75
C SER A 180 -16.64 -18.90 2.69
N HIS A 181 -16.20 -18.34 1.56
CA HIS A 181 -17.05 -17.93 0.42
C HIS A 181 -16.88 -18.80 -0.83
N ILE A 182 -15.83 -19.63 -0.89
CA ILE A 182 -15.51 -20.46 -2.06
C ILE A 182 -15.34 -21.91 -1.62
N SER A 183 -16.30 -22.77 -1.98
CA SER A 183 -16.24 -24.21 -1.67
C SER A 183 -15.20 -24.94 -2.52
N ASP A 184 -14.85 -26.16 -2.12
CA ASP A 184 -14.01 -27.10 -2.87
C ASP A 184 -12.63 -26.54 -3.25
N THR A 185 -11.97 -25.93 -2.28
CA THR A 185 -10.62 -25.41 -2.44
C THR A 185 -9.65 -26.07 -1.45
N SER A 186 -8.37 -26.17 -1.85
CA SER A 186 -7.32 -26.73 -1.01
C SER A 186 -6.17 -25.75 -0.82
N VAL A 187 -5.54 -25.80 0.36
CA VAL A 187 -4.42 -24.93 0.74
C VAL A 187 -3.26 -25.79 1.22
N ASN A 188 -2.10 -25.59 0.64
CA ASN A 188 -0.85 -26.18 1.12
C ASN A 188 -0.01 -25.12 1.83
N TYR A 189 0.51 -25.44 2.99
CA TYR A 189 1.46 -24.60 3.74
C TYR A 189 2.86 -25.13 3.55
N SER A 190 3.76 -24.30 3.03
CA SER A 190 5.13 -24.72 2.75
C SER A 190 6.14 -23.81 3.44
N ASP A 191 7.05 -24.42 4.19
CA ASP A 191 8.16 -23.73 4.86
C ASP A 191 9.46 -23.81 4.05
N TYR A 192 9.45 -24.44 2.86
CA TYR A 192 10.65 -24.69 2.05
C TYR A 192 11.04 -23.51 1.14
N TYR A 193 10.18 -22.55 0.94
CA TYR A 193 10.44 -21.39 0.11
C TYR A 193 10.23 -20.10 0.91
N VAL A 194 11.16 -19.17 0.76
CA VAL A 194 11.09 -17.85 1.40
C VAL A 194 10.43 -16.88 0.45
N ASP A 195 9.34 -16.25 0.87
CA ASP A 195 8.71 -15.19 0.11
C ASP A 195 9.69 -14.00 -0.02
N PRO A 196 9.94 -13.47 -1.21
CA PRO A 196 10.75 -12.27 -1.38
C PRO A 196 10.20 -11.06 -0.62
N ASP A 197 8.90 -11.01 -0.39
CA ASP A 197 8.23 -9.97 0.37
C ASP A 197 8.25 -10.27 1.88
N LYS A 198 9.30 -9.81 2.55
CA LYS A 198 9.53 -10.02 3.99
C LYS A 198 8.85 -9.01 4.90
N ARG A 199 7.95 -8.20 4.37
CA ARG A 199 7.22 -7.22 5.20
C ARG A 199 6.35 -7.94 6.22
N ASP A 200 6.40 -7.50 7.46
CA ASP A 200 5.62 -8.01 8.58
C ASP A 200 5.41 -6.87 9.57
N TYR A 201 4.21 -6.32 9.65
CA TYR A 201 3.87 -5.18 10.50
C TYR A 201 2.39 -5.11 10.81
N ILE A 202 2.06 -4.46 11.91
CA ILE A 202 0.69 -4.16 12.37
C ILE A 202 0.52 -2.65 12.35
N VAL A 203 -0.55 -2.15 11.71
CA VAL A 203 -0.86 -0.72 11.59
C VAL A 203 -2.20 -0.42 12.23
#